data_0ba1f84d14876069aaa22f178b6bb298
#
_entry.id   0ba1f84d14876069aaa22f178b6bb298
#
_cell.length_a   1.000
_cell.length_b   1.000
_cell.length_c   1.000
_cell.angle_alpha   90.00
_cell.angle_beta   90.00
_cell.angle_gamma   90.00
#
_symmetry.space_group_name_H-M   'P 1'
#
loop_
_entity.id
_entity.type
_entity.pdbx_description
1 polymer ?
#
loop_
_entity_poly.entity_id
_entity_poly.type
_entity_poly.pdbx_seq_one_letter_code
_entity_poly.pdbx_strand_id
1 'polypeptide(L)'
;MSNFTYYRRRWAAIPLDLLLNPTVSLAAKAVAGILFAADQMDHQTLSFLSETLNISRDEVFSALDELEAHGIIRMEEEDGRIDINVNIP
;
A
#
# COMPACT_ATOMS: atom_id res chain seq x y z
N MET A 1 7.65 6.14 -19.93
CA MET A 1 7.25 4.81 -19.57
C MET A 1 7.16 4.67 -18.06
N SER A 2 6.18 3.98 -17.62
CA SER A 2 6.02 3.75 -16.18
C SER A 2 7.14 2.86 -15.70
N ASN A 3 7.69 3.18 -14.56
CA ASN A 3 8.79 2.41 -13.99
C ASN A 3 8.56 2.11 -12.54
N PHE A 4 7.30 2.08 -12.10
CA PHE A 4 7.08 1.92 -10.69
C PHE A 4 6.05 0.86 -10.33
N THR A 5 5.05 0.57 -11.14
CA THR A 5 4.06 -0.42 -10.72
C THR A 5 3.44 -1.09 -11.91
N TYR A 6 3.33 -2.42 -11.83
CA TYR A 6 2.64 -3.19 -12.85
C TYR A 6 1.46 -3.89 -12.22
N TYR A 7 0.35 -3.92 -12.96
CA TYR A 7 -0.85 -4.61 -12.53
C TYR A 7 -1.15 -5.71 -13.53
N ARG A 8 -1.25 -6.93 -13.03
CA ARG A 8 -1.56 -8.07 -13.87
C ARG A 8 -3.03 -8.21 -14.15
N ARG A 9 -3.86 -7.59 -13.33
CA ARG A 9 -5.29 -7.70 -13.49
C ARG A 9 -5.93 -6.35 -13.33
N ARG A 10 -7.19 -6.31 -13.73
CA ARG A 10 -7.96 -5.07 -13.71
C ARG A 10 -8.70 -4.86 -12.39
N TRP A 11 -8.59 -5.79 -11.49
CA TRP A 11 -9.24 -5.67 -10.19
C TRP A 11 -8.29 -6.14 -9.11
N ALA A 12 -8.52 -5.66 -7.91
CA ALA A 12 -7.70 -6.01 -6.76
C ALA A 12 -8.52 -6.84 -5.79
N ALA A 13 -7.84 -7.76 -5.10
CA ALA A 13 -8.46 -8.56 -4.06
C ALA A 13 -7.95 -8.09 -2.72
N ILE A 14 -8.86 -7.82 -1.78
CA ILE A 14 -8.52 -7.43 -0.42
C ILE A 14 -9.12 -8.46 0.51
N PRO A 15 -8.35 -8.95 1.50
CA PRO A 15 -8.94 -9.87 2.48
C PRO A 15 -10.17 -9.24 3.12
N LEU A 16 -11.23 -10.03 3.20
CA LEU A 16 -12.49 -9.51 3.72
C LEU A 16 -12.36 -9.03 5.15
N ASP A 17 -11.57 -9.73 5.96
CA ASP A 17 -11.35 -9.33 7.34
C ASP A 17 -10.76 -7.93 7.45
N LEU A 18 -9.84 -7.60 6.55
CA LEU A 18 -9.26 -6.26 6.52
C LEU A 18 -10.30 -5.23 6.11
N LEU A 19 -11.04 -5.55 5.06
CA LEU A 19 -12.03 -4.61 4.53
C LEU A 19 -13.11 -4.30 5.55
N LEU A 20 -13.51 -5.28 6.33
CA LEU A 20 -14.57 -5.13 7.32
C LEU A 20 -14.10 -4.66 8.69
N ASN A 21 -12.80 -4.50 8.88
CA ASN A 21 -12.25 -4.11 10.16
C ASN A 21 -12.50 -2.61 10.41
N PRO A 22 -13.33 -2.25 11.39
CA PRO A 22 -13.66 -0.84 11.62
C PRO A 22 -12.52 -0.03 12.21
N THR A 23 -11.46 -0.68 12.68
CA THR A 23 -10.32 0.04 13.24
C THR A 23 -9.29 0.41 12.16
N VAL A 24 -9.50 -0.03 10.93
CA VAL A 24 -8.61 0.31 9.81
C VAL A 24 -9.27 1.43 9.02
N SER A 25 -8.52 2.50 8.77
CA SER A 25 -9.06 3.66 8.07
C SER A 25 -9.36 3.33 6.60
N LEU A 26 -10.20 4.16 6.00
CA LEU A 26 -10.51 4.02 4.58
C LEU A 26 -9.26 4.18 3.73
N ALA A 27 -8.41 5.16 4.08
CA ALA A 27 -7.17 5.38 3.35
C ALA A 27 -6.27 4.13 3.40
N ALA A 28 -6.17 3.50 4.56
CA ALA A 28 -5.35 2.30 4.70
C ALA A 28 -5.92 1.16 3.87
N LYS A 29 -7.24 1.02 3.83
CA LYS A 29 -7.87 -0.01 3.02
C LYS A 29 -7.62 0.21 1.54
N ALA A 30 -7.67 1.46 1.09
CA ALA A 30 -7.40 1.79 -0.31
C ALA A 30 -5.95 1.53 -0.67
N VAL A 31 -5.02 1.92 0.20
CA VAL A 31 -3.60 1.66 -0.02
C VAL A 31 -3.36 0.15 -0.08
N ALA A 32 -3.97 -0.60 0.82
CA ALA A 32 -3.82 -2.06 0.82
C ALA A 32 -4.29 -2.67 -0.48
N GLY A 33 -5.40 -2.19 -1.01
CA GLY A 33 -5.92 -2.70 -2.28
C GLY A 33 -4.92 -2.55 -3.41
N ILE A 34 -4.27 -1.40 -3.49
CA ILE A 34 -3.27 -1.16 -4.52
C ILE A 34 -2.04 -2.04 -4.30
N LEU A 35 -1.59 -2.16 -3.05
CA LEU A 35 -0.42 -2.98 -2.74
C LEU A 35 -0.66 -4.44 -3.06
N PHE A 36 -1.86 -4.95 -2.76
CA PHE A 36 -2.16 -6.36 -3.05
C PHE A 36 -2.27 -6.63 -4.53
N ALA A 37 -2.67 -5.63 -5.31
CA ALA A 37 -2.80 -5.79 -6.75
C ALA A 37 -1.47 -5.60 -7.48
N ALA A 38 -0.53 -4.94 -6.86
CA ALA A 38 0.73 -4.60 -7.51
C ALA A 38 1.57 -5.84 -7.71
N ASP A 39 2.12 -5.96 -8.90
CA ASP A 39 3.04 -7.03 -9.22
C ASP A 39 4.42 -6.70 -8.70
N GLN A 40 4.74 -5.42 -8.72
CA GLN A 40 6.05 -4.93 -8.34
C GLN A 40 5.94 -3.46 -7.98
N MET A 41 6.58 -3.08 -6.89
CA MET A 41 6.61 -1.69 -6.45
C MET A 41 8.04 -1.27 -6.18
N ASP A 42 8.35 -0.02 -6.47
CA ASP A 42 9.69 0.51 -6.27
C ASP A 42 9.67 1.69 -5.30
N HIS A 43 10.79 2.40 -5.26
CA HIS A 43 10.99 3.46 -4.28
C HIS A 43 10.11 4.69 -4.52
N GLN A 44 9.38 4.75 -5.63
CA GLN A 44 8.48 5.86 -5.91
C GLN A 44 7.06 5.59 -5.44
N THR A 45 6.89 4.52 -4.71
CA THR A 45 5.56 4.08 -4.26
C THR A 45 4.79 5.18 -3.54
N LEU A 46 5.45 5.96 -2.69
CA LEU A 46 4.76 7.00 -1.92
C LEU A 46 4.13 8.04 -2.84
N SER A 47 4.88 8.51 -3.82
CA SER A 47 4.36 9.49 -4.77
C SER A 47 3.24 8.90 -5.60
N PHE A 48 3.41 7.67 -6.05
CA PHE A 48 2.40 6.99 -6.84
C PHE A 48 1.09 6.85 -6.05
N LEU A 49 1.17 6.42 -4.80
CA LEU A 49 -0.02 6.25 -3.97
C LEU A 49 -0.69 7.57 -3.68
N SER A 50 0.11 8.60 -3.39
CA SER A 50 -0.43 9.92 -3.11
C SER A 50 -1.19 10.47 -4.29
N GLU A 51 -0.62 10.39 -5.48
CA GLU A 51 -1.25 10.91 -6.68
C GLU A 51 -2.45 10.08 -7.11
N THR A 52 -2.31 8.77 -7.04
CA THR A 52 -3.38 7.87 -7.49
C THR A 52 -4.61 7.99 -6.61
N LEU A 53 -4.42 8.09 -5.30
CA LEU A 53 -5.53 8.14 -4.36
C LEU A 53 -5.97 9.57 -4.05
N ASN A 54 -5.23 10.58 -4.55
CA ASN A 54 -5.54 11.98 -4.32
C ASN A 54 -5.56 12.29 -2.83
N ILE A 55 -4.55 11.83 -2.13
CA ILE A 55 -4.35 12.12 -0.71
C ILE A 55 -2.92 12.63 -0.52
N SER A 56 -2.65 13.24 0.61
CA SER A 56 -1.32 13.77 0.87
C SER A 56 -0.33 12.65 1.15
N ARG A 57 0.95 12.95 1.02
CA ARG A 57 1.99 11.98 1.34
C ARG A 57 1.95 11.61 2.81
N ASP A 58 1.62 12.57 3.67
CA ASP A 58 1.48 12.30 5.09
C ASP A 58 0.35 11.29 5.35
N GLU A 59 -0.74 11.41 4.61
CA GLU A 59 -1.83 10.45 4.72
C GLU A 59 -1.41 9.06 4.23
N VAL A 60 -0.60 9.02 3.17
CA VAL A 60 -0.07 7.72 2.71
C VAL A 60 0.81 7.10 3.79
N PHE A 61 1.69 7.89 4.40
CA PHE A 61 2.54 7.38 5.47
C PHE A 61 1.72 6.87 6.64
N SER A 62 0.70 7.62 7.04
CA SER A 62 -0.17 7.19 8.13
C SER A 62 -0.87 5.88 7.80
N ALA A 63 -1.32 5.74 6.54
CA ALA A 63 -1.97 4.51 6.11
C ALA A 63 -1.00 3.34 6.14
N LEU A 64 0.22 3.55 5.68
CA LEU A 64 1.23 2.49 5.70
C LEU A 64 1.59 2.08 7.13
N ASP A 65 1.75 3.06 8.02
CA ASP A 65 2.02 2.76 9.43
C ASP A 65 0.89 1.95 10.03
N GLU A 66 -0.33 2.29 9.69
CA GLU A 66 -1.50 1.59 10.19
C GLU A 66 -1.51 0.13 9.70
N LEU A 67 -1.21 -0.07 8.42
CA LEU A 67 -1.16 -1.42 7.87
C LEU A 67 -0.02 -2.24 8.49
N GLU A 68 1.10 -1.59 8.75
CA GLU A 68 2.21 -2.27 9.41
C GLU A 68 1.85 -2.66 10.83
N ALA A 69 1.17 -1.78 11.53
CA ALA A 69 0.75 -2.06 12.91
C ALA A 69 -0.20 -3.25 12.98
N HIS A 70 -0.96 -3.49 11.92
CA HIS A 70 -1.87 -4.63 11.84
C HIS A 70 -1.20 -5.88 11.26
N GLY A 71 0.09 -5.82 10.96
CA GLY A 71 0.82 -6.97 10.43
C GLY A 71 0.52 -7.29 8.98
N ILE A 72 -0.10 -6.36 8.26
CA ILE A 72 -0.49 -6.60 6.87
C ILE A 72 0.68 -6.35 5.94
N ILE A 73 1.52 -5.37 6.26
CA ILE A 73 2.72 -5.08 5.51
C ILE A 73 3.89 -4.96 6.47
N ARG A 74 5.07 -4.97 5.88
CA ARG A 74 6.30 -4.73 6.60
C ARG A 74 7.10 -3.73 5.81
N MET A 75 7.54 -2.66 6.46
CA MET A 75 8.32 -1.63 5.82
C MET A 75 9.75 -1.71 6.30
N GLU A 76 10.68 -1.61 5.37
CA GLU A 76 12.10 -1.56 5.68
C GLU A 76 12.71 -0.37 4.97
N GLU A 77 13.55 0.35 5.67
CA GLU A 77 14.23 1.52 5.10
C GLU A 77 15.69 1.19 4.93
N GLU A 78 16.21 1.44 3.72
CA GLU A 78 17.60 1.17 3.41
C GLU A 78 18.07 2.19 2.38
N ASP A 79 19.14 2.90 2.71
CA ASP A 79 19.75 3.88 1.81
C ASP A 79 18.74 4.92 1.32
N GLY A 80 17.86 5.36 2.21
CA GLY A 80 16.87 6.38 1.87
C GLY A 80 15.68 5.84 1.09
N ARG A 81 15.61 4.54 0.87
CA ARG A 81 14.48 3.92 0.20
C ARG A 81 13.63 3.17 1.20
N ILE A 82 12.36 3.09 0.89
CA ILE A 82 11.42 2.33 1.69
C ILE A 82 10.95 1.15 0.86
N ASP A 83 11.22 -0.06 1.35
CA ASP A 83 10.76 -1.28 0.73
C ASP A 83 9.53 -1.76 1.47
N ILE A 84 8.48 -2.07 0.72
CA ILE A 84 7.22 -2.51 1.30
C ILE A 84 6.99 -3.96 0.90
N ASN A 85 6.88 -4.80 1.91
CA ASN A 85 6.61 -6.21 1.71
C ASN A 85 5.21 -6.53 2.24
N VAL A 86 4.41 -7.16 1.42
CA VAL A 86 3.04 -7.49 1.79
C VAL A 86 3.02 -8.87 2.42
N ASN A 87 2.45 -8.95 3.62
CA ASN A 87 2.30 -10.22 4.33
C ASN A 87 0.91 -10.76 4.04
N ILE A 88 0.80 -11.57 3.00
CA ILE A 88 -0.46 -12.21 2.67
C ILE A 88 -0.42 -13.62 3.23
N PRO A 89 -1.44 -14.01 4.00
CA PRO A 89 -1.52 -15.38 4.52
C PRO A 89 -1.63 -16.42 3.42
#